data_384b9c9d7dd88aec7f917b7803558640
#
_entry.id   384b9c9d7dd88aec7f917b7803558640
#
_cell.length_a   1.000
_cell.length_b   1.000
_cell.length_c   1.000
_cell.angle_alpha   90.00
_cell.angle_beta   90.00
_cell.angle_gamma   90.00
#
_symmetry.space_group_name_H-M   'P 1'
#
loop_
_entity.id
_entity.type
_entity.pdbx_description
1 polymer ?
#
loop_
_entity_poly.entity_id
_entity_poly.type
_entity_poly.pdbx_seq_one_letter_code
_entity_poly.pdbx_strand_id
1 'polypeptide(L)'
;MPITELALLHLTPGTTLESPTLRTNLSHAKTVLQNYTNRTFYYMQQISDPSCIYVVGEWDSLDQHLNDFIPSADNQALLESLKDYITVDSNLEHLDVPNAELPLPRGEVELERARRGEQVWSITHYTIKAGKREAFEVQFREMKEKLEDGVGGGWCVGKKEAEDDVFVTLFAWRTVAEYELFGKGKEGEASAYTGELLDI
;
A
#
# COMPACT_ATOMS: atom_id res chain seq x y z
N MET A 1 -7.67 -15.58 -7.13
CA MET A 1 -6.28 -15.11 -7.28
C MET A 1 -6.04 -14.11 -6.16
N PRO A 2 -4.97 -14.24 -5.40
CA PRO A 2 -4.66 -13.28 -4.35
C PRO A 2 -4.58 -11.85 -4.90
N ILE A 3 -5.01 -10.91 -4.10
CA ILE A 3 -4.99 -9.48 -4.41
C ILE A 3 -4.27 -8.73 -3.31
N THR A 4 -3.65 -7.60 -3.66
CA THR A 4 -3.09 -6.68 -2.68
C THR A 4 -4.07 -5.55 -2.41
N GLU A 5 -4.37 -5.32 -1.14
CA GLU A 5 -5.05 -4.12 -0.65
C GLU A 5 -4.05 -2.98 -0.53
N LEU A 6 -4.44 -1.81 -0.97
CA LEU A 6 -3.80 -0.54 -0.70
C LEU A 6 -4.84 0.42 -0.14
N ALA A 7 -4.83 0.64 1.18
CA ALA A 7 -5.73 1.55 1.85
C ALA A 7 -4.97 2.77 2.38
N LEU A 8 -5.57 3.96 2.26
CA LEU A 8 -5.04 5.19 2.81
C LEU A 8 -5.84 5.59 4.04
N LEU A 9 -5.15 5.72 5.17
CA LEU A 9 -5.67 6.21 6.44
C LEU A 9 -5.15 7.62 6.68
N HIS A 10 -6.02 8.52 7.12
CA HIS A 10 -5.63 9.87 7.55
C HIS A 10 -5.76 10.00 9.06
N LEU A 11 -4.72 10.47 9.73
CA LEU A 11 -4.79 10.84 11.13
C LEU A 11 -5.70 12.05 11.31
N THR A 12 -6.58 12.01 12.32
CA THR A 12 -7.42 13.16 12.67
C THR A 12 -6.58 14.34 13.14
N PRO A 13 -7.03 15.59 12.98
CA PRO A 13 -6.29 16.77 13.41
C PRO A 13 -5.85 16.69 14.88
N GLY A 14 -4.57 16.88 15.12
CA GLY A 14 -3.95 16.77 16.45
C GLY A 14 -3.56 15.35 16.88
N THR A 15 -3.86 14.34 16.09
CA THR A 15 -3.39 12.96 16.29
C THR A 15 -2.02 12.77 15.66
N THR A 16 -1.13 12.07 16.37
CA THR A 16 0.19 11.67 15.86
C THR A 16 0.47 10.22 16.20
N LEU A 17 1.40 9.59 15.49
CA LEU A 17 1.85 8.22 15.77
C LEU A 17 2.61 8.08 17.10
N GLU A 18 2.90 9.17 17.81
CA GLU A 18 3.43 9.13 19.18
C GLU A 18 2.36 8.76 20.21
N SER A 19 1.07 8.83 19.85
CA SER A 19 -0.02 8.41 20.75
C SER A 19 0.09 6.91 21.08
N PRO A 20 0.30 6.52 22.34
CA PRO A 20 0.40 5.12 22.72
C PRO A 20 -0.89 4.34 22.43
N THR A 21 -2.04 4.98 22.61
CA THR A 21 -3.35 4.36 22.35
C THR A 21 -3.53 4.07 20.86
N LEU A 22 -3.21 5.04 19.98
CA LEU A 22 -3.28 4.82 18.53
C LEU A 22 -2.35 3.67 18.11
N ARG A 23 -1.09 3.66 18.58
CA ARG A 23 -0.14 2.58 18.27
C ARG A 23 -0.66 1.21 18.71
N THR A 24 -1.23 1.14 19.91
CA THR A 24 -1.84 -0.11 20.41
C THR A 24 -3.00 -0.56 19.52
N ASN A 25 -3.88 0.36 19.14
CA ASN A 25 -5.03 0.05 18.28
C ASN A 25 -4.59 -0.37 16.86
N LEU A 26 -3.60 0.29 16.26
CA LEU A 26 -3.04 -0.10 14.96
C LEU A 26 -2.34 -1.47 15.03
N SER A 27 -1.58 -1.74 16.09
CA SER A 27 -0.96 -3.05 16.32
C SER A 27 -2.00 -4.15 16.48
N HIS A 28 -3.09 -3.87 17.21
CA HIS A 28 -4.20 -4.79 17.33
C HIS A 28 -4.88 -5.04 15.98
N ALA A 29 -5.15 -3.98 15.21
CA ALA A 29 -5.74 -4.10 13.88
C ALA A 29 -4.87 -4.95 12.95
N LYS A 30 -3.55 -4.72 12.94
CA LYS A 30 -2.60 -5.55 12.20
C LYS A 30 -2.69 -7.02 12.59
N THR A 31 -2.75 -7.30 13.89
CA THR A 31 -2.87 -8.67 14.41
C THR A 31 -4.18 -9.34 13.95
N VAL A 32 -5.31 -8.64 13.99
CA VAL A 32 -6.60 -9.17 13.53
C VAL A 32 -6.55 -9.47 12.03
N LEU A 33 -6.06 -8.53 11.22
CA LEU A 33 -5.92 -8.70 9.77
C LEU A 33 -5.01 -9.90 9.43
N GLN A 34 -3.86 -10.01 10.09
CA GLN A 34 -2.92 -11.10 9.87
C GLN A 34 -3.47 -12.46 10.31
N ASN A 35 -4.21 -12.51 11.42
CA ASN A 35 -4.86 -13.74 11.87
C ASN A 35 -5.99 -14.17 10.93
N TYR A 36 -6.74 -13.21 10.38
CA TYR A 36 -7.84 -13.50 9.48
C TYR A 36 -7.36 -14.04 8.13
N THR A 37 -6.32 -13.40 7.57
CA THR A 37 -5.83 -13.73 6.22
C THR A 37 -4.69 -14.75 6.22
N ASN A 38 -4.02 -14.96 7.34
CA ASN A 38 -2.73 -15.65 7.45
C ASN A 38 -1.65 -15.03 6.54
N ARG A 39 -1.69 -13.70 6.33
CA ARG A 39 -0.80 -12.91 5.47
C ARG A 39 -0.17 -11.78 6.26
N THR A 40 0.96 -11.26 5.77
CA THR A 40 1.63 -10.09 6.37
C THR A 40 0.97 -8.81 5.91
N PHE A 41 0.73 -7.89 6.86
CA PHE A 41 0.29 -6.53 6.61
C PHE A 41 1.38 -5.54 6.98
N TYR A 42 1.50 -4.47 6.19
CA TYR A 42 2.48 -3.41 6.36
C TYR A 42 1.77 -2.08 6.56
N TYR A 43 2.28 -1.28 7.49
CA TYR A 43 1.90 0.13 7.62
C TYR A 43 3.07 0.99 7.16
N MET A 44 2.82 1.93 6.25
CA MET A 44 3.84 2.83 5.72
C MET A 44 3.38 4.26 5.93
N GLN A 45 4.12 5.04 6.72
CA GLN A 45 3.85 6.46 6.89
C GLN A 45 4.37 7.25 5.69
N GLN A 46 3.56 8.16 5.16
CA GLN A 46 4.00 9.03 4.08
C GLN A 46 5.01 10.04 4.60
N ILE A 47 6.17 10.16 3.93
CA ILE A 47 7.27 11.01 4.37
C ILE A 47 6.92 12.49 4.19
N SER A 48 6.27 12.87 3.10
CA SER A 48 5.89 14.26 2.80
C SER A 48 4.67 14.75 3.60
N ASP A 49 3.84 13.82 4.08
CA ASP A 49 2.67 14.10 4.92
C ASP A 49 2.51 13.02 5.98
N PRO A 50 3.11 13.20 7.17
CA PRO A 50 3.06 12.21 8.24
C PRO A 50 1.67 11.93 8.81
N SER A 51 0.64 12.67 8.40
CA SER A 51 -0.75 12.37 8.75
C SER A 51 -1.34 11.24 7.91
N CYS A 52 -0.65 10.81 6.84
CA CYS A 52 -1.07 9.77 5.92
C CYS A 52 -0.36 8.45 6.22
N ILE A 53 -1.13 7.36 6.34
CA ILE A 53 -0.61 6.01 6.56
C ILE A 53 -1.22 5.08 5.50
N TYR A 54 -0.37 4.44 4.72
CA TYR A 54 -0.79 3.38 3.81
C TYR A 54 -0.79 2.04 4.54
N VAL A 55 -1.87 1.29 4.34
CA VAL A 55 -1.95 -0.13 4.70
C VAL A 55 -1.76 -0.94 3.43
N VAL A 56 -0.78 -1.84 3.44
CA VAL A 56 -0.54 -2.78 2.34
C VAL A 56 -0.71 -4.19 2.89
N GLY A 57 -1.66 -4.94 2.32
CA GLY A 57 -1.97 -6.28 2.79
C GLY A 57 -2.43 -7.20 1.66
N GLU A 58 -2.43 -8.51 1.89
CA GLU A 58 -2.86 -9.50 0.90
C GLU A 58 -4.11 -10.24 1.36
N TRP A 59 -5.05 -10.40 0.43
CA TRP A 59 -6.28 -11.16 0.58
C TRP A 59 -6.32 -12.29 -0.44
N ASP A 60 -7.01 -13.39 -0.12
CA ASP A 60 -7.17 -14.51 -1.06
C ASP A 60 -8.03 -14.11 -2.28
N SER A 61 -8.94 -13.14 -2.09
CA SER A 61 -9.78 -12.58 -3.15
C SER A 61 -10.41 -11.25 -2.75
N LEU A 62 -10.91 -10.52 -3.74
CA LEU A 62 -11.72 -9.32 -3.53
C LEU A 62 -12.99 -9.62 -2.71
N ASP A 63 -13.60 -10.78 -2.94
CA ASP A 63 -14.81 -11.24 -2.24
C ASP A 63 -14.55 -11.46 -0.75
N GLN A 64 -13.45 -12.13 -0.39
CA GLN A 64 -13.02 -12.30 1.00
C GLN A 64 -12.88 -10.96 1.73
N HIS A 65 -12.30 -9.95 1.07
CA HIS A 65 -12.15 -8.64 1.71
C HIS A 65 -13.49 -7.90 1.80
N LEU A 66 -14.19 -7.72 0.67
CA LEU A 66 -15.35 -6.83 0.59
C LEU A 66 -16.60 -7.43 1.20
N ASN A 67 -16.83 -8.73 1.01
CA ASN A 67 -18.09 -9.38 1.36
C ASN A 67 -18.02 -10.19 2.66
N ASP A 68 -16.83 -10.67 3.04
CA ASP A 68 -16.65 -11.43 4.28
C ASP A 68 -16.07 -10.57 5.39
N PHE A 69 -14.90 -9.93 5.19
CA PHE A 69 -14.20 -9.22 6.26
C PHE A 69 -14.81 -7.85 6.56
N ILE A 70 -15.03 -6.99 5.55
CA ILE A 70 -15.53 -5.62 5.77
C ILE A 70 -16.83 -5.60 6.61
N PRO A 71 -17.86 -6.45 6.36
CA PRO A 71 -19.07 -6.48 7.17
C PRO A 71 -18.91 -7.25 8.49
N SER A 72 -17.78 -7.88 8.78
CA SER A 72 -17.59 -8.71 9.96
C SER A 72 -17.61 -7.91 11.27
N ALA A 73 -17.94 -8.60 12.37
CA ALA A 73 -17.90 -8.02 13.72
C ALA A 73 -16.48 -7.57 14.10
N ASP A 74 -15.46 -8.31 13.65
CA ASP A 74 -14.06 -8.00 13.93
C ASP A 74 -13.67 -6.67 13.28
N ASN A 75 -14.01 -6.46 12.00
CA ASN A 75 -13.74 -5.19 11.33
C ASN A 75 -14.52 -4.02 11.96
N GLN A 76 -15.78 -4.23 12.33
CA GLN A 76 -16.57 -3.19 13.02
C GLN A 76 -15.94 -2.79 14.36
N ALA A 77 -15.40 -3.75 15.11
CA ALA A 77 -14.69 -3.47 16.35
C ALA A 77 -13.38 -2.69 16.11
N LEU A 78 -12.63 -3.01 15.05
CA LEU A 78 -11.45 -2.26 14.65
C LEU A 78 -11.78 -0.81 14.28
N LEU A 79 -12.79 -0.61 13.43
CA LEU A 79 -13.23 0.74 13.05
C LEU A 79 -13.68 1.55 14.26
N GLU A 80 -14.43 0.96 15.19
CA GLU A 80 -14.84 1.61 16.42
C GLU A 80 -13.65 2.01 17.30
N SER A 81 -12.62 1.17 17.41
CA SER A 81 -11.43 1.45 18.19
C SER A 81 -10.55 2.56 17.63
N LEU A 82 -10.66 2.80 16.33
CA LEU A 82 -9.82 3.74 15.57
C LEU A 82 -10.53 5.04 15.19
N LYS A 83 -11.86 5.12 15.31
CA LYS A 83 -12.71 6.21 14.78
C LYS A 83 -12.33 7.63 15.22
N ASP A 84 -11.78 7.76 16.44
CA ASP A 84 -11.38 9.07 16.99
C ASP A 84 -9.96 9.49 16.55
N TYR A 85 -9.20 8.57 15.99
CA TYR A 85 -7.79 8.75 15.64
C TYR A 85 -7.53 8.79 14.14
N ILE A 86 -8.35 8.08 13.36
CA ILE A 86 -8.19 7.99 11.90
C ILE A 86 -9.51 8.21 11.19
N THR A 87 -9.40 8.68 9.95
CA THR A 87 -10.44 8.56 8.94
C THR A 87 -9.93 7.62 7.84
N VAL A 88 -10.79 6.67 7.45
CA VAL A 88 -10.51 5.81 6.29
C VAL A 88 -10.98 6.58 5.07
N ASP A 89 -10.05 6.90 4.17
CA ASP A 89 -10.45 7.55 2.92
C ASP A 89 -11.23 6.57 2.03
N SER A 90 -12.06 7.10 1.14
CA SER A 90 -12.76 6.30 0.12
C SER A 90 -11.81 5.63 -0.88
N ASN A 91 -10.52 5.90 -0.79
CA ASN A 91 -9.47 5.36 -1.65
C ASN A 91 -8.93 4.00 -1.15
N LEU A 92 -9.85 3.05 -0.92
CA LEU A 92 -9.49 1.65 -0.78
C LEU A 92 -9.32 1.07 -2.18
N GLU A 93 -8.11 0.64 -2.50
CA GLU A 93 -7.76 0.04 -3.77
C GLU A 93 -7.38 -1.42 -3.61
N HIS A 94 -7.66 -2.20 -4.65
CA HIS A 94 -7.25 -3.61 -4.73
C HIS A 94 -6.48 -3.80 -6.03
N LEU A 95 -5.32 -4.43 -5.94
CA LEU A 95 -4.45 -4.68 -7.08
C LEU A 95 -4.45 -6.17 -7.41
N ASP A 96 -4.49 -6.51 -8.69
CA ASP A 96 -4.45 -7.90 -9.19
C ASP A 96 -3.05 -8.52 -9.11
N VAL A 97 -2.35 -8.29 -8.03
CA VAL A 97 -0.98 -8.76 -7.79
C VAL A 97 -0.84 -9.29 -6.36
N PRO A 98 -0.19 -10.44 -6.14
CA PRO A 98 0.12 -10.90 -4.79
C PRO A 98 1.30 -10.11 -4.20
N ASN A 99 1.36 -10.00 -2.87
CA ASN A 99 2.46 -9.34 -2.16
C ASN A 99 3.85 -9.92 -2.53
N ALA A 100 3.90 -11.19 -2.91
CA ALA A 100 5.13 -11.84 -3.33
C ALA A 100 5.75 -11.25 -4.61
N GLU A 101 4.99 -10.52 -5.41
CA GLU A 101 5.46 -9.84 -6.62
C GLU A 101 5.73 -8.34 -6.41
N LEU A 102 5.47 -7.83 -5.20
CA LEU A 102 5.77 -6.47 -4.80
C LEU A 102 7.11 -6.40 -4.06
N PRO A 103 7.83 -5.29 -4.10
CA PRO A 103 9.12 -5.11 -3.43
C PRO A 103 8.93 -4.83 -1.92
N LEU A 104 8.16 -5.70 -1.24
CA LEU A 104 7.89 -5.60 0.19
C LEU A 104 8.93 -6.42 0.98
N PRO A 105 9.27 -6.01 2.22
CA PRO A 105 10.27 -6.70 3.01
C PRO A 105 9.80 -8.10 3.40
N ARG A 106 10.66 -9.08 3.21
CA ARG A 106 10.41 -10.48 3.51
C ARG A 106 11.36 -10.98 4.59
N GLY A 107 10.79 -11.56 5.62
CA GLY A 107 11.58 -12.04 6.75
C GLY A 107 12.16 -10.93 7.63
N GLU A 108 12.69 -11.34 8.78
CA GLU A 108 13.07 -10.43 9.86
C GLU A 108 14.19 -9.46 9.47
N VAL A 109 15.17 -9.93 8.69
CA VAL A 109 16.32 -9.09 8.30
C VAL A 109 15.91 -7.90 7.45
N GLU A 110 15.02 -8.11 6.47
CA GLU A 110 14.54 -7.03 5.60
C GLU A 110 13.60 -6.10 6.36
N LEU A 111 12.73 -6.64 7.22
CA LEU A 111 11.86 -5.84 8.09
C LEU A 111 12.68 -4.93 9.01
N GLU A 112 13.73 -5.45 9.65
CA GLU A 112 14.61 -4.66 10.51
C GLU A 112 15.34 -3.56 9.73
N ARG A 113 15.80 -3.83 8.51
CA ARG A 113 16.39 -2.81 7.65
C ARG A 113 15.39 -1.70 7.31
N ALA A 114 14.18 -2.10 6.94
CA ALA A 114 13.10 -1.17 6.63
C ALA A 114 12.71 -0.30 7.84
N ARG A 115 12.59 -0.87 9.05
CA ARG A 115 12.33 -0.15 10.31
C ARG A 115 13.42 0.88 10.66
N ARG A 116 14.66 0.62 10.25
CA ARG A 116 15.77 1.57 10.41
C ARG A 116 15.83 2.66 9.35
N GLY A 117 14.85 2.71 8.44
CA GLY A 117 14.83 3.67 7.33
C GLY A 117 15.87 3.38 6.24
N GLU A 118 16.44 2.17 6.20
CA GLU A 118 17.35 1.72 5.16
C GLU A 118 16.62 1.25 3.88
N GLN A 119 15.32 1.42 3.85
CA GLN A 119 14.45 1.19 2.70
C GLN A 119 13.21 2.06 2.80
N VAL A 120 12.85 2.70 1.70
CA VAL A 120 11.62 3.48 1.55
C VAL A 120 10.92 3.07 0.27
N TRP A 121 9.62 3.35 0.15
CA TRP A 121 8.83 2.98 -1.01
C TRP A 121 8.22 4.21 -1.66
N SER A 122 8.14 4.21 -2.99
CA SER A 122 7.22 5.10 -3.69
C SER A 122 6.05 4.30 -4.26
N ILE A 123 4.85 4.86 -4.10
CA ILE A 123 3.61 4.35 -4.66
C ILE A 123 3.20 5.31 -5.77
N THR A 124 3.04 4.79 -6.99
CA THR A 124 2.73 5.62 -8.15
C THR A 124 1.51 5.07 -8.89
N HIS A 125 0.52 5.92 -9.13
CA HIS A 125 -0.68 5.61 -9.87
C HIS A 125 -0.56 6.10 -11.31
N TYR A 126 -0.81 5.22 -12.27
CA TYR A 126 -0.83 5.53 -13.70
C TYR A 126 -2.25 5.35 -14.23
N THR A 127 -2.83 6.42 -14.73
CA THR A 127 -4.11 6.37 -15.46
C THR A 127 -3.83 6.03 -16.92
N ILE A 128 -4.31 4.88 -17.36
CA ILE A 128 -4.02 4.31 -18.66
C ILE A 128 -5.26 4.46 -19.56
N LYS A 129 -5.09 5.17 -20.68
CA LYS A 129 -6.16 5.39 -21.66
C LYS A 129 -6.62 4.07 -22.29
N ALA A 130 -7.91 3.98 -22.54
CA ALA A 130 -8.51 2.82 -23.21
C ALA A 130 -7.70 2.36 -24.44
N GLY A 131 -7.46 1.04 -24.54
CA GLY A 131 -6.69 0.41 -25.62
C GLY A 131 -5.16 0.55 -25.52
N LYS A 132 -4.63 1.10 -24.40
CA LYS A 132 -3.18 1.22 -24.16
C LYS A 132 -2.63 0.23 -23.13
N ARG A 133 -3.49 -0.58 -22.53
CA ARG A 133 -3.13 -1.53 -21.48
C ARG A 133 -1.98 -2.47 -21.90
N GLU A 134 -2.11 -3.15 -23.03
CA GLU A 134 -1.10 -4.09 -23.52
C GLU A 134 0.27 -3.41 -23.76
N ALA A 135 0.26 -2.22 -24.36
CA ALA A 135 1.48 -1.46 -24.58
C ALA A 135 2.16 -1.04 -23.28
N PHE A 136 1.36 -0.68 -22.27
CA PHE A 136 1.86 -0.35 -20.94
C PHE A 136 2.46 -1.59 -20.23
N GLU A 137 1.78 -2.73 -20.30
CA GLU A 137 2.25 -3.99 -19.70
C GLU A 137 3.62 -4.43 -20.28
N VAL A 138 3.82 -4.25 -21.59
CA VAL A 138 5.12 -4.53 -22.22
C VAL A 138 6.20 -3.62 -21.64
N GLN A 139 5.95 -2.31 -21.56
CA GLN A 139 6.90 -1.34 -21.01
C GLN A 139 7.20 -1.59 -19.52
N PHE A 140 6.17 -1.93 -18.76
CA PHE A 140 6.33 -2.24 -17.34
C PHE A 140 7.18 -3.51 -17.15
N ARG A 141 6.96 -4.54 -17.95
CA ARG A 141 7.76 -5.78 -17.91
C ARG A 141 9.23 -5.51 -18.24
N GLU A 142 9.52 -4.74 -19.27
CA GLU A 142 10.89 -4.35 -19.62
C GLU A 142 11.57 -3.55 -18.51
N MET A 143 10.81 -2.69 -17.82
CA MET A 143 11.30 -1.95 -16.66
C MET A 143 11.58 -2.88 -15.48
N LYS A 144 10.68 -3.82 -15.19
CA LYS A 144 10.83 -4.81 -14.11
C LYS A 144 12.08 -5.68 -14.32
N GLU A 145 12.33 -6.13 -15.55
CA GLU A 145 13.53 -6.90 -15.90
C GLU A 145 14.84 -6.12 -15.64
N LYS A 146 14.84 -4.79 -15.82
CA LYS A 146 16.02 -3.93 -15.58
C LYS A 146 16.26 -3.59 -14.12
N LEU A 147 15.19 -3.56 -13.32
CA LEU A 147 15.22 -3.17 -11.90
C LEU A 147 15.15 -4.36 -10.96
N GLU A 148 15.12 -5.58 -11.51
CA GLU A 148 15.03 -6.84 -10.75
C GLU A 148 13.85 -6.80 -9.75
N ASP A 149 14.11 -7.10 -8.47
CA ASP A 149 13.10 -7.12 -7.41
C ASP A 149 12.74 -5.73 -6.84
N GLY A 150 13.31 -4.65 -7.40
CA GLY A 150 13.11 -3.28 -6.90
C GLY A 150 11.77 -2.65 -7.27
N VAL A 151 10.96 -3.29 -8.11
CA VAL A 151 9.66 -2.79 -8.55
C VAL A 151 8.63 -3.90 -8.70
N GLY A 152 7.39 -3.61 -8.32
CA GLY A 152 6.22 -4.44 -8.56
C GLY A 152 4.99 -3.57 -8.78
N GLY A 153 3.92 -4.16 -9.27
CA GLY A 153 2.67 -3.41 -9.48
C GLY A 153 1.57 -4.29 -10.05
N GLY A 154 0.36 -3.77 -10.02
CA GLY A 154 -0.84 -4.45 -10.50
C GLY A 154 -1.91 -3.46 -10.94
N TRP A 155 -2.89 -3.96 -11.68
CA TRP A 155 -4.07 -3.20 -12.07
C TRP A 155 -5.03 -3.08 -10.91
N CYS A 156 -5.63 -1.91 -10.74
CA CYS A 156 -6.74 -1.75 -9.82
C CYS A 156 -7.93 -2.58 -10.28
N VAL A 157 -8.47 -3.40 -9.38
CA VAL A 157 -9.65 -4.23 -9.62
C VAL A 157 -10.82 -3.80 -8.73
N GLY A 158 -12.04 -4.21 -9.10
CA GLY A 158 -13.26 -3.87 -8.33
C GLY A 158 -13.80 -2.46 -8.59
N LYS A 159 -13.18 -1.68 -9.48
CA LYS A 159 -13.73 -0.38 -9.94
C LYS A 159 -14.85 -0.59 -10.97
N LYS A 160 -15.78 0.38 -11.05
CA LYS A 160 -16.90 0.34 -12.02
C LYS A 160 -16.36 0.54 -13.44
N GLU A 161 -16.97 -0.14 -14.43
CA GLU A 161 -16.57 -0.17 -15.86
C GLU A 161 -16.43 1.19 -16.58
N ALA A 162 -16.78 2.30 -15.95
CA ALA A 162 -16.75 3.63 -16.56
C ALA A 162 -15.48 4.45 -16.21
N GLU A 163 -14.55 3.90 -15.45
CA GLU A 163 -13.31 4.57 -15.07
C GLU A 163 -12.14 4.09 -15.93
N ASP A 164 -11.21 4.99 -16.24
CA ASP A 164 -9.95 4.64 -16.91
C ASP A 164 -9.22 3.54 -16.13
N ASP A 165 -8.49 2.68 -16.85
CA ASP A 165 -7.64 1.67 -16.22
C ASP A 165 -6.57 2.33 -15.36
N VAL A 166 -6.45 1.92 -14.11
CA VAL A 166 -5.41 2.40 -13.20
C VAL A 166 -4.44 1.27 -12.89
N PHE A 167 -3.16 1.54 -13.09
CA PHE A 167 -2.08 0.65 -12.68
C PHE A 167 -1.29 1.30 -11.55
N VAL A 168 -1.05 0.56 -10.48
CA VAL A 168 -0.29 1.06 -9.33
C VAL A 168 1.03 0.32 -9.25
N THR A 169 2.11 1.07 -9.11
CA THR A 169 3.46 0.52 -8.90
C THR A 169 3.96 0.84 -7.50
N LEU A 170 4.68 -0.10 -6.92
CA LEU A 170 5.52 0.09 -5.76
C LEU A 170 6.98 -0.03 -6.21
N PHE A 171 7.80 0.97 -5.87
CA PHE A 171 9.26 0.92 -6.01
C PHE A 171 9.90 0.93 -4.64
N ALA A 172 10.89 0.06 -4.42
CA ALA A 172 11.75 0.10 -3.23
C ALA A 172 13.03 0.90 -3.52
N TRP A 173 13.33 1.86 -2.66
CA TRP A 173 14.50 2.72 -2.73
C TRP A 173 15.33 2.53 -1.46
N ARG A 174 16.65 2.63 -1.56
CA ARG A 174 17.51 2.57 -0.36
C ARG A 174 17.38 3.81 0.51
N THR A 175 17.07 4.95 -0.10
CA THR A 175 16.93 6.23 0.62
C THR A 175 15.97 7.16 -0.13
N VAL A 176 15.44 8.17 0.59
CA VAL A 176 14.68 9.28 -0.01
C VAL A 176 15.51 10.03 -1.06
N ALA A 177 16.81 10.22 -0.82
CA ALA A 177 17.71 10.90 -1.76
C ALA A 177 17.83 10.12 -3.09
N GLU A 178 17.85 8.79 -3.05
CA GLU A 178 17.83 7.96 -4.27
C GLU A 178 16.55 8.17 -5.04
N TYR A 179 15.39 8.14 -4.36
CA TYR A 179 14.10 8.46 -4.98
C TYR A 179 14.09 9.86 -5.61
N GLU A 180 14.62 10.86 -4.93
CA GLU A 180 14.67 12.24 -5.44
C GLU A 180 15.53 12.38 -6.70
N LEU A 181 16.60 11.62 -6.80
CA LEU A 181 17.47 11.63 -7.99
C LEU A 181 16.87 10.91 -9.19
N PHE A 182 16.18 9.80 -8.98
CA PHE A 182 15.75 8.90 -10.03
C PHE A 182 14.22 8.81 -10.19
N GLY A 183 13.46 9.05 -9.11
CA GLY A 183 12.02 8.88 -9.06
C GLY A 183 11.22 10.08 -9.57
N LYS A 184 11.73 11.31 -9.40
CA LYS A 184 11.07 12.56 -9.82
C LYS A 184 11.12 12.85 -11.33
N GLY A 185 11.86 12.08 -12.10
CA GLY A 185 12.18 12.37 -13.51
C GLY A 185 11.07 12.14 -14.52
N LYS A 186 9.86 11.76 -14.11
CA LYS A 186 8.73 11.49 -15.01
C LYS A 186 7.47 12.20 -14.49
N GLU A 187 7.45 13.52 -14.56
CA GLU A 187 6.23 14.31 -14.45
C GLU A 187 5.36 14.05 -15.69
N GLY A 188 4.46 13.10 -15.56
CA GLY A 188 3.34 12.81 -16.44
C GLY A 188 2.12 12.65 -15.56
N GLU A 189 0.98 12.20 -16.04
CA GLU A 189 -0.31 11.99 -15.32
C GLU A 189 -0.23 10.96 -14.16
N ALA A 190 0.86 10.99 -13.36
CA ALA A 190 1.11 10.08 -12.26
C ALA A 190 1.20 10.84 -10.93
N SER A 191 0.46 10.39 -9.93
CA SER A 191 0.66 10.81 -8.54
C SER A 191 1.62 9.84 -7.86
N ALA A 192 2.68 10.36 -7.23
CA ALA A 192 3.66 9.54 -6.53
C ALA A 192 3.80 9.99 -5.06
N TYR A 193 3.81 9.01 -4.16
CA TYR A 193 3.98 9.21 -2.73
C TYR A 193 5.15 8.35 -2.25
N THR A 194 5.92 8.87 -1.30
CA THR A 194 6.99 8.10 -0.64
C THR A 194 6.60 7.77 0.79
N GLY A 195 6.86 6.54 1.21
CA GLY A 195 6.54 6.06 2.55
C GLY A 195 7.70 5.29 3.20
N GLU A 196 7.73 5.32 4.52
CA GLU A 196 8.61 4.51 5.34
C GLU A 196 7.82 3.51 6.18
N LEU A 197 8.40 2.34 6.44
CA LEU A 197 7.75 1.30 7.22
C LEU A 197 7.61 1.72 8.68
N LEU A 198 6.41 1.58 9.22
CA LEU A 198 6.15 1.80 10.65
C LEU A 198 6.44 0.53 11.45
N ASP A 199 7.10 0.72 12.58
CA ASP A 199 7.25 -0.30 13.62
C ASP A 199 6.01 -0.31 14.53
N ILE A 200 5.00 -1.05 14.10
CA ILE A 200 3.72 -1.23 14.79
C ILE A 200 3.38 -2.72 14.85
#